data_90cabda3d97a1e7e8adc00ffa46653e6
#
_entry.id   90cabda3d97a1e7e8adc00ffa46653e6
#
_cell.length_a   1.000
_cell.length_b   1.000
_cell.length_c   1.000
_cell.angle_alpha   90.00
_cell.angle_beta   90.00
_cell.angle_gamma   90.00
#
_symmetry.space_group_name_H-M   'P 1'
#
loop_
_entity.id
_entity.type
_entity.pdbx_description
1 polymer ?
#
loop_
_entity_poly.entity_id
_entity_poly.type
_entity_poly.pdbx_seq_one_letter_code
_entity_poly.pdbx_strand_id
1 'polypeptide(L)'
;MRTQAEEYNESDLVVGVIPARWKSSRFEGKPLVDISGIPMIRRVYDRACMAQSLDKVYVLTDDNRINDYCQRHDINCIIITELCRTGTDRCAHALKLLEGKLFVNIQGDEPLINPEAINRLVKSFDHSIGVANAYTKINQDYKFTDDNIV
;
A
#
# COMPACT_ATOMS: atom_id res chain seq x y z
N MET A 1 -9.36 -22.74 11.03
CA MET A 1 -8.32 -23.77 10.89
C MET A 1 -8.28 -24.18 9.43
N ARG A 2 -7.26 -23.75 8.67
CA ARG A 2 -7.00 -24.33 7.32
C ARG A 2 -6.43 -25.73 7.55
N THR A 3 -7.04 -26.72 6.98
CA THR A 3 -6.58 -28.11 7.00
C THR A 3 -5.25 -28.22 6.25
N GLN A 4 -4.29 -28.96 6.80
CA GLN A 4 -3.00 -29.28 6.20
C GLN A 4 -3.20 -29.91 4.82
N ALA A 5 -2.56 -29.36 3.79
CA ALA A 5 -2.35 -29.84 2.43
C ALA A 5 -3.06 -29.08 1.28
N GLU A 6 -3.32 -27.77 1.41
CA GLU A 6 -3.37 -26.97 0.19
C GLU A 6 -1.92 -26.54 -0.14
N GLU A 7 -1.38 -27.01 -1.25
CA GLU A 7 -0.09 -26.55 -1.75
C GLU A 7 -0.12 -25.03 -1.86
N TYR A 8 0.80 -24.37 -1.14
CA TYR A 8 0.94 -22.94 -1.13
C TYR A 8 1.34 -22.46 -2.53
N ASN A 9 0.36 -21.99 -3.31
CA ASN A 9 0.60 -21.51 -4.65
C ASN A 9 0.79 -19.98 -4.60
N GLU A 10 1.98 -19.50 -4.92
CA GLU A 10 2.29 -18.04 -4.92
C GLU A 10 1.37 -17.26 -5.86
N SER A 11 0.80 -17.89 -6.89
CA SER A 11 -0.17 -17.27 -7.78
C SER A 11 -1.52 -16.94 -7.13
N ASP A 12 -1.83 -17.49 -5.95
CA ASP A 12 -3.10 -17.28 -5.23
C ASP A 12 -3.01 -16.19 -4.15
N LEU A 13 -1.85 -15.55 -3.99
CA LEU A 13 -1.61 -14.55 -2.95
C LEU A 13 -2.41 -13.26 -3.15
N VAL A 14 -2.82 -12.68 -2.03
CA VAL A 14 -3.31 -11.30 -1.95
C VAL A 14 -2.17 -10.40 -1.47
N VAL A 15 -1.73 -9.50 -2.32
CA VAL A 15 -0.53 -8.70 -2.10
C VAL A 15 -0.88 -7.22 -1.88
N GLY A 16 -0.52 -6.67 -0.73
CA GLY A 16 -0.57 -5.23 -0.46
C GLY A 16 0.64 -4.54 -1.08
N VAL A 17 0.43 -3.44 -1.81
CA VAL A 17 1.49 -2.63 -2.39
C VAL A 17 1.34 -1.17 -1.95
N ILE A 18 2.43 -0.57 -1.47
CA ILE A 18 2.46 0.77 -0.90
C ILE A 18 3.41 1.63 -1.73
N PRO A 19 2.91 2.42 -2.71
CA PRO A 19 3.76 3.30 -3.48
C PRO A 19 4.31 4.44 -2.61
N ALA A 20 5.63 4.63 -2.65
CA ALA A 20 6.33 5.64 -1.88
C ALA A 20 7.35 6.37 -2.76
N ARG A 21 7.12 7.66 -3.06
CA ARG A 21 8.00 8.51 -3.84
C ARG A 21 8.75 9.49 -2.95
N TRP A 22 10.04 9.70 -3.24
CA TRP A 22 10.80 10.75 -2.58
C TRP A 22 10.36 12.14 -3.04
N LYS A 23 10.30 12.31 -4.37
CA LYS A 23 9.91 13.59 -4.96
C LYS A 23 8.40 13.79 -4.88
N SER A 24 8.01 14.81 -4.16
CA SER A 24 6.63 15.31 -4.08
C SER A 24 6.67 16.83 -4.27
N SER A 25 5.76 17.38 -5.06
CA SER A 25 5.68 18.82 -5.33
C SER A 25 5.41 19.66 -4.08
N ARG A 26 4.76 19.09 -3.09
CA ARG A 26 4.38 19.77 -1.84
C ARG A 26 5.31 19.46 -0.66
N PHE A 27 5.85 18.25 -0.60
CA PHE A 27 6.69 17.82 0.52
C PHE A 27 7.65 16.71 0.11
N GLU A 28 8.91 17.08 -0.16
CA GLU A 28 9.97 16.14 -0.51
C GLU A 28 10.32 15.25 0.70
N GLY A 29 10.55 13.96 0.46
CA GLY A 29 10.89 13.01 1.51
C GLY A 29 9.72 12.62 2.43
N LYS A 30 8.49 12.97 2.06
CA LYS A 30 7.27 12.69 2.84
C LYS A 30 7.20 11.26 3.41
N PRO A 31 7.58 10.17 2.69
CA PRO A 31 7.52 8.82 3.25
C PRO A 31 8.38 8.61 4.49
N LEU A 32 9.50 9.31 4.61
CA LEU A 32 10.41 9.20 5.76
C LEU A 32 10.22 10.30 6.81
N VAL A 33 9.17 11.13 6.68
CA VAL A 33 8.87 12.13 7.71
C VAL A 33 8.55 11.45 9.03
N ASP A 34 9.18 11.95 10.08
CA ASP A 34 8.96 11.45 11.44
C ASP A 34 7.57 11.87 11.95
N ILE A 35 6.82 10.90 12.44
CA ILE A 35 5.54 11.11 13.13
C ILE A 35 5.69 10.49 14.53
N SER A 36 6.02 11.32 15.51
CA SER A 36 6.23 10.87 16.90
C SER A 36 7.21 9.69 17.00
N GLY A 37 8.40 9.84 16.43
CA GLY A 37 9.50 8.88 16.52
C GLY A 37 9.44 7.73 15.50
N ILE A 38 8.42 7.67 14.63
CA ILE A 38 8.28 6.59 13.64
C ILE A 38 7.98 7.21 12.28
N PRO A 39 8.79 6.94 11.23
CA PRO A 39 8.54 7.41 9.89
C PRO A 39 7.18 6.99 9.34
N MET A 40 6.57 7.88 8.54
CA MET A 40 5.23 7.68 8.00
C MET A 40 5.07 6.35 7.27
N ILE A 41 6.03 6.00 6.39
CA ILE A 41 5.97 4.75 5.63
C ILE A 41 5.97 3.51 6.53
N ARG A 42 6.69 3.55 7.67
CA ARG A 42 6.70 2.48 8.64
C ARG A 42 5.32 2.28 9.27
N ARG A 43 4.65 3.38 9.62
CA ARG A 43 3.30 3.31 10.17
C ARG A 43 2.31 2.71 9.18
N VAL A 44 2.36 3.13 7.91
CA VAL A 44 1.50 2.55 6.86
C VAL A 44 1.78 1.07 6.69
N TYR A 45 3.06 0.68 6.59
CA TYR A 45 3.47 -0.71 6.42
C TYR A 45 3.01 -1.61 7.58
N ASP A 46 3.26 -1.19 8.81
CA ASP A 46 2.87 -1.96 10.00
C ASP A 46 1.35 -2.16 10.06
N ARG A 47 0.57 -1.12 9.74
CA ARG A 47 -0.88 -1.23 9.72
C ARG A 47 -1.37 -2.12 8.57
N ALA A 48 -0.77 -2.04 7.40
CA ALA A 48 -1.08 -2.93 6.28
C ALA A 48 -0.80 -4.40 6.65
N CYS A 49 0.32 -4.67 7.30
CA CYS A 49 0.67 -6.03 7.79
C CYS A 49 -0.30 -6.58 8.84
N MET A 50 -1.07 -5.74 9.52
CA MET A 50 -2.13 -6.17 10.45
C MET A 50 -3.40 -6.64 9.72
N ALA A 51 -3.55 -6.38 8.44
CA ALA A 51 -4.69 -6.84 7.65
C ALA A 51 -4.58 -8.34 7.37
N GLN A 52 -5.49 -9.13 7.94
CA GLN A 52 -5.46 -10.60 7.83
C GLN A 52 -5.74 -11.13 6.43
N SER A 53 -6.29 -10.29 5.56
CA SER A 53 -6.57 -10.63 4.17
C SER A 53 -5.38 -10.47 3.24
N LEU A 54 -4.27 -9.88 3.70
CA LEU A 54 -3.04 -9.75 2.93
C LEU A 54 -2.06 -10.86 3.31
N ASP A 55 -1.52 -11.54 2.32
CA ASP A 55 -0.49 -12.56 2.50
C ASP A 55 0.91 -11.95 2.53
N LYS A 56 1.14 -10.91 1.70
CA LYS A 56 2.42 -10.18 1.63
C LYS A 56 2.15 -8.68 1.48
N VAL A 57 3.07 -7.86 1.98
CA VAL A 57 3.03 -6.39 1.82
C VAL A 57 4.39 -5.92 1.33
N TYR A 58 4.40 -5.01 0.34
CA TYR A 58 5.61 -4.42 -0.23
C TYR A 58 5.51 -2.91 -0.33
N VAL A 59 6.59 -2.22 0.03
CA VAL A 59 6.80 -0.82 -0.34
C VAL A 59 7.40 -0.76 -1.73
N LEU A 60 6.89 0.13 -2.59
CA LEU A 60 7.36 0.33 -3.95
C LEU A 60 7.95 1.73 -4.07
N THR A 61 9.24 1.83 -4.36
CA THR A 61 9.92 3.13 -4.42
C THR A 61 10.83 3.24 -5.64
N ASP A 62 11.22 4.46 -6.00
CA ASP A 62 12.26 4.79 -6.98
C ASP A 62 13.48 5.43 -6.32
N ASP A 63 13.53 5.49 -4.99
CA ASP A 63 14.54 6.23 -4.25
C ASP A 63 15.30 5.33 -3.26
N ASN A 64 16.63 5.35 -3.37
CA ASN A 64 17.48 4.52 -2.52
C ASN A 64 17.36 4.85 -1.02
N ARG A 65 17.06 6.11 -0.65
CA ARG A 65 16.91 6.49 0.77
C ARG A 65 15.75 5.78 1.43
N ILE A 66 14.63 5.61 0.69
CA ILE A 66 13.47 4.85 1.16
C ILE A 66 13.80 3.37 1.20
N ASN A 67 14.46 2.84 0.15
CA ASN A 67 14.86 1.44 0.10
C ASN A 67 15.83 1.10 1.23
N ASP A 68 16.85 1.92 1.48
CA ASP A 68 17.83 1.71 2.55
C ASP A 68 17.16 1.74 3.94
N TYR A 69 16.18 2.63 4.13
CA TYR A 69 15.37 2.60 5.34
C TYR A 69 14.61 1.29 5.48
N CYS A 70 13.93 0.85 4.42
CA CYS A 70 13.17 -0.40 4.42
C CYS A 70 14.05 -1.61 4.74
N GLN A 71 15.22 -1.72 4.10
CA GLN A 71 16.16 -2.82 4.34
C GLN A 71 16.65 -2.86 5.78
N ARG A 72 16.99 -1.70 6.37
CA ARG A 72 17.46 -1.62 7.76
C ARG A 72 16.39 -1.96 8.80
N HIS A 73 15.13 -1.98 8.41
CA HIS A 73 14.00 -2.19 9.30
C HIS A 73 13.12 -3.39 8.91
N ASP A 74 13.66 -4.32 8.12
CA ASP A 74 12.99 -5.56 7.69
C ASP A 74 11.63 -5.31 7.02
N ILE A 75 11.53 -4.23 6.24
CA ILE A 75 10.36 -3.90 5.42
C ILE A 75 10.59 -4.43 4.00
N ASN A 76 9.69 -5.25 3.48
CA ASN A 76 9.77 -5.68 2.10
C ASN A 76 9.67 -4.47 1.16
N CYS A 77 10.67 -4.28 0.33
CA CYS A 77 10.74 -3.13 -0.58
C CYS A 77 11.22 -3.56 -1.96
N ILE A 78 10.62 -2.96 -3.00
CA ILE A 78 11.02 -3.15 -4.39
C ILE A 78 11.34 -1.79 -4.99
N ILE A 79 12.52 -1.69 -5.62
CA ILE A 79 12.90 -0.51 -6.40
C ILE A 79 12.30 -0.65 -7.80
N ILE A 80 11.50 0.33 -8.19
CA ILE A 80 10.92 0.49 -9.53
C ILE A 80 11.69 1.62 -10.22
N THR A 81 12.56 1.27 -11.14
CA THR A 81 13.43 2.23 -11.86
C THR A 81 12.74 2.88 -13.06
N GLU A 82 11.64 2.28 -13.52
CA GLU A 82 10.84 2.80 -14.61
C GLU A 82 10.19 4.13 -14.25
N LEU A 83 10.06 5.00 -15.24
CA LEU A 83 9.42 6.30 -15.05
C LEU A 83 7.93 6.12 -14.77
N CYS A 84 7.54 6.38 -13.52
CA CYS A 84 6.14 6.34 -13.08
C CYS A 84 5.63 7.76 -12.82
N ARG A 85 4.57 8.16 -13.51
CA ARG A 85 3.93 9.47 -13.31
C ARG A 85 3.08 9.50 -12.04
N THR A 86 2.46 8.37 -11.70
CA THR A 86 1.55 8.22 -10.57
C THR A 86 1.97 7.06 -9.66
N GLY A 87 1.37 6.97 -8.45
CA GLY A 87 1.50 5.80 -7.60
C GLY A 87 0.89 4.55 -8.24
N THR A 88 -0.20 4.71 -8.98
CA THR A 88 -0.87 3.63 -9.71
C THR A 88 0.02 3.06 -10.82
N ASP A 89 0.75 3.92 -11.58
CA ASP A 89 1.72 3.44 -12.57
C ASP A 89 2.81 2.58 -11.91
N ARG A 90 3.27 3.00 -10.73
CA ARG A 90 4.25 2.24 -9.94
C ARG A 90 3.73 0.88 -9.52
N CYS A 91 2.48 0.82 -9.07
CA CYS A 91 1.83 -0.44 -8.78
C CYS A 91 1.75 -1.33 -10.03
N ALA A 92 1.37 -0.78 -11.19
CA ALA A 92 1.30 -1.54 -12.43
C ALA A 92 2.67 -2.14 -12.87
N HIS A 93 3.78 -1.44 -12.62
CA HIS A 93 5.12 -2.01 -12.84
C HIS A 93 5.44 -3.13 -11.86
N ALA A 94 5.06 -2.98 -10.58
CA ALA A 94 5.27 -4.01 -9.57
C ALA A 94 4.53 -5.33 -9.89
N LEU A 95 3.35 -5.25 -10.53
CA LEU A 95 2.59 -6.44 -10.96
C LEU A 95 3.37 -7.35 -11.92
N LYS A 96 4.38 -6.84 -12.61
CA LYS A 96 5.26 -7.62 -13.48
C LYS A 96 6.39 -8.33 -12.73
N LEU A 97 6.65 -7.91 -11.50
CA LEU A 97 7.76 -8.37 -10.66
C LEU A 97 7.28 -9.24 -9.50
N LEU A 98 6.00 -9.18 -9.18
CA LEU A 98 5.39 -9.89 -8.06
C LEU A 98 4.36 -10.89 -8.58
N GLU A 99 4.34 -12.05 -7.96
CA GLU A 99 3.27 -13.02 -8.15
C GLU A 99 2.14 -12.75 -7.16
N GLY A 100 0.90 -12.87 -7.61
CA GLY A 100 -0.29 -12.68 -6.80
C GLY A 100 -1.58 -12.66 -7.61
N LYS A 101 -2.65 -13.11 -7.01
CA LYS A 101 -3.99 -13.15 -7.59
C LYS A 101 -4.72 -11.81 -7.50
N LEU A 102 -4.47 -11.09 -6.42
CA LEU A 102 -5.08 -9.80 -6.13
C LEU A 102 -4.04 -8.84 -5.55
N PHE A 103 -4.02 -7.62 -6.06
CA PHE A 103 -3.14 -6.57 -5.58
C PHE A 103 -3.96 -5.44 -4.97
N VAL A 104 -3.63 -5.08 -3.74
CA VAL A 104 -4.28 -4.00 -2.99
C VAL A 104 -3.35 -2.80 -2.95
N ASN A 105 -3.70 -1.73 -3.67
CA ASN A 105 -2.97 -0.46 -3.62
C ASN A 105 -3.34 0.28 -2.32
N ILE A 106 -2.35 0.45 -1.44
CA ILE A 106 -2.47 1.15 -0.15
C ILE A 106 -1.71 2.45 -0.24
N GLN A 107 -2.38 3.58 0.02
CA GLN A 107 -1.75 4.88 -0.08
C GLN A 107 -0.63 5.06 0.96
N GLY A 108 0.57 5.40 0.51
CA GLY A 108 1.77 5.55 1.35
C GLY A 108 1.73 6.75 2.32
N ASP A 109 0.68 7.56 2.27
CA ASP A 109 0.47 8.72 3.13
C ASP A 109 -0.75 8.62 4.05
N GLU A 110 -1.24 7.39 4.25
CA GLU A 110 -2.30 7.08 5.23
C GLU A 110 -1.77 6.35 6.47
N PRO A 111 -1.02 7.02 7.36
CA PRO A 111 -0.40 6.37 8.53
C PRO A 111 -1.40 5.81 9.54
N LEU A 112 -2.67 6.16 9.43
CA LEU A 112 -3.76 5.68 10.28
C LEU A 112 -4.73 4.76 9.54
N ILE A 113 -4.35 4.23 8.37
CA ILE A 113 -5.22 3.32 7.62
C ILE A 113 -5.75 2.19 8.52
N ASN A 114 -7.04 1.91 8.40
CA ASN A 114 -7.65 0.85 9.20
C ASN A 114 -7.44 -0.52 8.53
N PRO A 115 -6.74 -1.48 9.18
CA PRO A 115 -6.55 -2.82 8.64
C PRO A 115 -7.87 -3.53 8.29
N GLU A 116 -8.92 -3.27 9.07
CA GLU A 116 -10.24 -3.84 8.79
C GLU A 116 -10.89 -3.28 7.52
N ALA A 117 -10.57 -2.04 7.14
CA ALA A 117 -11.02 -1.50 5.86
C ALA A 117 -10.38 -2.26 4.68
N ILE A 118 -9.10 -2.63 4.81
CA ILE A 118 -8.40 -3.47 3.83
C ILE A 118 -9.06 -4.86 3.77
N ASN A 119 -9.32 -5.49 4.91
CA ASN A 119 -9.99 -6.80 4.98
C ASN A 119 -11.36 -6.78 4.29
N ARG A 120 -12.15 -5.74 4.55
CA ARG A 120 -13.48 -5.59 3.94
C ARG A 120 -13.40 -5.39 2.42
N LEU A 121 -12.45 -4.58 1.95
CA LEU A 121 -12.24 -4.37 0.52
C LEU A 121 -11.90 -5.68 -0.19
N VAL A 122 -10.93 -6.43 0.34
CA VAL A 122 -10.54 -7.73 -0.22
C VAL A 122 -11.70 -8.71 -0.22
N LYS A 123 -12.45 -8.79 0.91
CA LYS A 123 -13.60 -9.70 1.03
C LYS A 123 -14.75 -9.36 0.08
N SER A 124 -14.94 -8.07 -0.23
CA SER A 124 -16.00 -7.60 -1.12
C SER A 124 -15.60 -7.65 -2.60
N PHE A 125 -14.33 -7.97 -2.91
CA PHE A 125 -13.85 -8.01 -4.28
C PHE A 125 -14.47 -9.20 -5.02
N ASP A 126 -15.15 -8.89 -6.12
CA ASP A 126 -15.68 -9.88 -7.05
C ASP A 126 -14.71 -10.05 -8.22
N HIS A 127 -14.20 -11.25 -8.42
CA HIS A 127 -13.27 -11.57 -9.49
C HIS A 127 -13.82 -11.35 -10.91
N SER A 128 -15.12 -11.15 -11.06
CA SER A 128 -15.73 -10.71 -12.32
C SER A 128 -15.47 -9.23 -12.65
N ILE A 129 -14.99 -8.44 -11.64
CA ILE A 129 -14.70 -7.02 -11.76
C ILE A 129 -13.18 -6.85 -11.79
N GLY A 130 -12.64 -6.10 -12.75
CA GLY A 130 -11.20 -5.90 -12.87
C GLY A 130 -10.60 -5.01 -11.78
N VAL A 131 -11.38 -4.03 -11.23
CA VAL A 131 -10.92 -3.05 -10.22
C VAL A 131 -12.06 -2.70 -9.28
N ALA A 132 -11.75 -2.58 -7.98
CA ALA A 132 -12.65 -2.05 -6.96
C ALA A 132 -11.95 -0.98 -6.11
N ASN A 133 -12.70 0.03 -5.67
CA ASN A 133 -12.23 1.08 -4.77
C ASN A 133 -13.08 1.14 -3.50
N ALA A 134 -12.43 1.51 -2.38
CA ALA A 134 -13.12 1.86 -1.15
C ALA A 134 -13.33 3.38 -1.06
N TYR A 135 -14.48 3.80 -0.59
CA TYR A 135 -14.78 5.20 -0.28
C TYR A 135 -15.54 5.30 1.05
N THR A 136 -15.47 6.47 1.67
CA THR A 136 -16.29 6.80 2.84
C THR A 136 -17.22 7.95 2.54
N LYS A 137 -18.39 7.96 3.17
CA LYS A 137 -19.28 9.12 3.10
C LYS A 137 -18.69 10.26 3.91
N ILE A 138 -18.61 11.44 3.32
CA ILE A 138 -18.24 12.67 4.03
C ILE A 138 -19.42 13.08 4.91
N ASN A 139 -19.18 13.26 6.21
CA ASN A 139 -20.20 13.82 7.12
C ASN A 139 -20.50 15.27 6.72
N GLN A 140 -21.75 15.71 6.92
CA GLN A 140 -22.22 17.06 6.52
C GLN A 140 -21.47 18.24 7.15
N ASP A 141 -20.66 17.98 8.18
CA ASP A 141 -19.84 18.99 8.87
C ASP A 141 -18.51 19.31 8.17
N TYR A 142 -18.14 18.56 7.11
CA TYR A 142 -16.97 18.88 6.28
C TYR A 142 -17.27 20.01 5.32
N LYS A 143 -16.58 21.14 5.49
CA LYS A 143 -16.63 22.23 4.51
C LYS A 143 -15.75 21.85 3.32
N PHE A 144 -16.30 21.92 2.11
CA PHE A 144 -15.59 21.67 0.83
C PHE A 144 -14.43 22.66 0.54
N THR A 145 -14.06 23.50 1.49
CA THR A 145 -12.95 24.45 1.42
C THR A 145 -11.64 23.89 1.97
N ASP A 146 -11.63 22.67 2.49
CA ASP A 146 -10.39 22.02 2.90
C ASP A 146 -9.71 21.41 1.68
N ASP A 147 -8.53 21.95 1.33
CA ASP A 147 -7.66 21.49 0.24
C ASP A 147 -7.17 20.01 0.39
N ASN A 148 -7.69 19.32 1.40
CA ASN A 148 -7.33 17.94 1.76
C ASN A 148 -8.36 16.89 1.31
N ILE A 149 -9.44 17.30 0.64
CA ILE A 149 -10.39 16.37 0.05
C ILE A 149 -9.98 16.13 -1.41
N VAL A 150 -9.34 15.01 -1.65
CA VAL A 150 -9.09 14.45 -2.98
C VAL A 150 -9.98 13.23 -3.15
#